data_088e804503bea38bb52088fce7bca5ce
#
_entry.id   088e804503bea38bb52088fce7bca5ce
#
_cell.length_a   1.000
_cell.length_b   1.000
_cell.length_c   1.000
_cell.angle_alpha   90.00
_cell.angle_beta   90.00
_cell.angle_gamma   90.00
#
_symmetry.space_group_name_H-M   'P 1'
#
loop_
_entity.id
_entity.type
_entity.pdbx_description
1 polymer ?
#
loop_
_entity_poly.entity_id
_entity_poly.type
_entity_poly.pdbx_seq_one_letter_code
_entity_poly.pdbx_strand_id
1 'polypeptide(L)'
;MKKVFLLTFLLSFTFTVKAQSFLSLDSCRALALANNKDLLISNEKISAAHYQRKAAFTNYLPNFSATGAYMRNQKEFSLLNNDQKAALSGLGTNLAGPIQQAATEIATAHPDLAPLISSLSGKLGAVLPALDQAGNSLVDALRTDTRNVYAGAITLTQPLYMGGKIRAYNKITKYAEELAQEQHHGGMQEVIMSTDQAYWQVISLVNKKKLAEGYLKLLQQLDSDVEKMINEGVATKADGLSVRVKVNEAEMTLTKVEDGLSLARMLLCQLCGIDLSSPITLADENMEDIPLLTTDPHFDLSTAYENRPEIRSLELATQIYKQKVNVTRAEHLPSIALMGNYMVTNPSVFNSFENKFKGMWNVGVMVQIPIWHWGEGIYKTRAAKAEARIAQYQLQDAREKIELQVNQAAFKVKEAGKKLVMSSKNMEKAEENLRYATLGFKEGVIATSNVLEAQTAWLSAHSEKIDAQIDVKLTEIYLKKSLGCLLYTSPSPRD
;
A
#
# COMPACT_ATOMS: atom_id res chain seq x y z
N MET A 1 24.58 69.88 -4.89
CA MET A 1 23.18 69.49 -4.65
C MET A 1 23.13 67.97 -4.32
N LYS A 2 23.28 67.68 -3.04
CA LYS A 2 23.22 66.28 -2.56
C LYS A 2 21.82 66.04 -2.00
N LYS A 3 21.01 65.23 -2.69
CA LYS A 3 19.70 64.77 -2.19
C LYS A 3 19.95 63.69 -1.15
N VAL A 4 19.58 63.97 0.08
CA VAL A 4 19.52 63.02 1.21
C VAL A 4 18.32 62.14 0.97
N PHE A 5 18.57 60.87 0.66
CA PHE A 5 17.56 59.82 0.64
C PHE A 5 17.39 59.30 2.06
N LEU A 6 16.37 59.81 2.72
CA LEU A 6 15.93 59.30 4.04
C LEU A 6 15.18 58.00 3.81
N LEU A 7 15.90 56.87 3.93
CA LEU A 7 15.31 55.54 3.86
C LEU A 7 14.63 55.25 5.20
N THR A 8 13.35 55.52 5.27
CA THR A 8 12.48 55.05 6.38
C THR A 8 12.39 53.55 6.31
N PHE A 9 13.25 52.88 7.08
CA PHE A 9 13.16 51.46 7.37
C PHE A 9 11.95 51.26 8.28
N LEU A 10 10.77 51.09 7.66
CA LEU A 10 9.55 50.66 8.36
C LEU A 10 9.78 49.23 8.80
N LEU A 11 10.21 49.06 10.05
CA LEU A 11 10.29 47.78 10.73
C LEU A 11 8.86 47.27 10.88
N SER A 12 8.35 46.60 9.87
CA SER A 12 7.13 45.81 9.98
C SER A 12 7.41 44.61 10.90
N PHE A 13 7.28 44.88 12.20
CA PHE A 13 7.14 43.88 13.22
C PHE A 13 5.83 43.16 12.89
N THR A 14 5.88 42.12 12.07
CA THR A 14 4.79 41.18 11.93
C THR A 14 4.68 40.48 13.26
N PHE A 15 3.88 41.04 14.17
CA PHE A 15 3.28 40.27 15.24
C PHE A 15 2.50 39.16 14.55
N THR A 16 3.06 37.97 14.47
CA THR A 16 2.31 36.78 14.27
C THR A 16 1.43 36.63 15.53
N VAL A 17 0.31 37.33 15.54
CA VAL A 17 -0.80 36.98 16.41
C VAL A 17 -1.12 35.54 16.02
N LYS A 18 -0.69 34.57 16.83
CA LYS A 18 -1.20 33.21 16.76
C LYS A 18 -2.70 33.34 17.02
N ALA A 19 -3.48 33.49 15.96
CA ALA A 19 -4.92 33.48 16.04
C ALA A 19 -5.27 32.13 16.66
N GLN A 20 -5.85 32.17 17.85
CA GLN A 20 -6.37 31.01 18.53
C GLN A 20 -7.48 30.47 17.60
N SER A 21 -7.16 29.40 16.87
CA SER A 21 -8.07 28.85 15.89
C SER A 21 -9.19 28.09 16.62
N PHE A 22 -10.38 28.64 16.61
CA PHE A 22 -11.58 27.94 17.04
C PHE A 22 -11.88 26.83 16.02
N LEU A 23 -11.73 25.60 16.44
CA LEU A 23 -11.97 24.44 15.61
C LEU A 23 -13.31 23.78 15.98
N SER A 24 -14.24 23.77 15.01
CA SER A 24 -15.43 22.94 15.11
C SER A 24 -15.11 21.48 14.77
N LEU A 25 -15.99 20.54 15.13
CA LEU A 25 -15.85 19.14 14.78
C LEU A 25 -15.72 18.95 13.26
N ASP A 26 -16.51 19.65 12.46
CA ASP A 26 -16.46 19.55 11.00
C ASP A 26 -15.17 20.12 10.42
N SER A 27 -14.64 21.20 11.03
CA SER A 27 -13.32 21.72 10.65
C SER A 27 -12.19 20.73 10.96
N CYS A 28 -12.25 20.05 12.10
CA CYS A 28 -11.28 19.01 12.44
C CYS A 28 -11.37 17.83 11.48
N ARG A 29 -12.57 17.38 11.11
CA ARG A 29 -12.78 16.33 10.09
C ARG A 29 -12.21 16.73 8.74
N ALA A 30 -12.49 17.95 8.27
CA ALA A 30 -11.98 18.45 7.00
C ALA A 30 -10.45 18.51 6.96
N LEU A 31 -9.82 19.01 8.04
CA LEU A 31 -8.36 19.04 8.16
C LEU A 31 -7.77 17.62 8.22
N ALA A 32 -8.37 16.71 8.96
CA ALA A 32 -7.92 15.34 9.06
C ALA A 32 -8.01 14.63 7.69
N LEU A 33 -9.11 14.78 6.97
CA LEU A 33 -9.27 14.19 5.62
C LEU A 33 -8.27 14.76 4.62
N ALA A 34 -7.89 16.04 4.75
CA ALA A 34 -6.94 16.68 3.84
C ALA A 34 -5.48 16.32 4.14
N ASN A 35 -5.12 16.17 5.41
CA ASN A 35 -3.72 16.13 5.86
C ASN A 35 -3.26 14.77 6.39
N ASN A 36 -4.19 13.85 6.69
CA ASN A 36 -3.86 12.55 7.27
C ASN A 36 -2.97 11.72 6.36
N LYS A 37 -1.83 11.26 6.90
CA LYS A 37 -0.82 10.53 6.12
C LYS A 37 -1.33 9.17 5.63
N ASP A 38 -2.19 8.49 6.38
CA ASP A 38 -2.73 7.19 5.98
C ASP A 38 -3.65 7.33 4.75
N LEU A 39 -4.41 8.45 4.67
CA LEU A 39 -5.23 8.76 3.50
C LEU A 39 -4.37 9.13 2.28
N LEU A 40 -3.30 9.92 2.47
CA LEU A 40 -2.36 10.20 1.39
C LEU A 40 -1.71 8.91 0.88
N ILE A 41 -1.26 8.01 1.77
CA ILE A 41 -0.72 6.69 1.41
C ILE A 41 -1.78 5.86 0.65
N SER A 42 -3.03 5.85 1.10
CA SER A 42 -4.07 5.08 0.44
C SER A 42 -4.43 5.64 -0.95
N ASN A 43 -4.33 6.96 -1.15
CA ASN A 43 -4.49 7.61 -2.46
C ASN A 43 -3.35 7.22 -3.42
N GLU A 44 -2.10 7.15 -2.94
CA GLU A 44 -0.99 6.63 -3.74
C GLU A 44 -1.16 5.15 -4.09
N LYS A 45 -1.79 4.33 -3.23
CA LYS A 45 -2.15 2.94 -3.57
C LYS A 45 -3.17 2.87 -4.71
N ILE A 46 -4.14 3.79 -4.77
CA ILE A 46 -5.07 3.90 -5.90
C ILE A 46 -4.30 4.24 -7.18
N SER A 47 -3.40 5.23 -7.12
CA SER A 47 -2.55 5.62 -8.23
C SER A 47 -1.70 4.44 -8.73
N ALA A 48 -1.08 3.69 -7.82
CA ALA A 48 -0.31 2.49 -8.14
C ALA A 48 -1.17 1.42 -8.83
N ALA A 49 -2.35 1.13 -8.30
CA ALA A 49 -3.29 0.16 -8.89
C ALA A 49 -3.77 0.61 -10.28
N HIS A 50 -4.02 1.92 -10.47
CA HIS A 50 -4.36 2.50 -11.76
C HIS A 50 -3.27 2.27 -12.82
N TYR A 51 -2.00 2.55 -12.47
CA TYR A 51 -0.88 2.29 -13.39
C TYR A 51 -0.64 0.80 -13.62
N GLN A 52 -0.86 -0.06 -12.61
CA GLN A 52 -0.83 -1.52 -12.80
C GLN A 52 -1.90 -1.99 -13.78
N ARG A 53 -3.11 -1.42 -13.74
CA ARG A 53 -4.16 -1.70 -14.71
C ARG A 53 -3.76 -1.25 -16.12
N LYS A 54 -3.16 -0.05 -16.27
CA LYS A 54 -2.61 0.41 -17.55
C LYS A 54 -1.52 -0.53 -18.06
N ALA A 55 -0.59 -0.94 -17.18
CA ALA A 55 0.45 -1.91 -17.51
C ALA A 55 -0.14 -3.27 -17.91
N ALA A 56 -1.21 -3.74 -17.24
CA ALA A 56 -1.90 -4.97 -17.64
C ALA A 56 -2.52 -4.88 -19.04
N PHE A 57 -3.02 -3.72 -19.43
CA PHE A 57 -3.56 -3.49 -20.78
C PHE A 57 -2.48 -3.62 -21.85
N THR A 58 -1.23 -3.24 -21.59
CA THR A 58 -0.13 -3.36 -22.55
C THR A 58 0.15 -4.80 -22.97
N ASN A 59 -0.30 -5.80 -22.18
CA ASN A 59 -0.20 -7.21 -22.58
C ASN A 59 -1.03 -7.55 -23.83
N TYR A 60 -1.94 -6.68 -24.28
CA TYR A 60 -2.63 -6.82 -25.57
C TYR A 60 -1.81 -6.29 -26.74
N LEU A 61 -0.79 -5.48 -26.48
CA LEU A 61 -0.01 -4.79 -27.51
C LEU A 61 1.23 -5.60 -27.89
N PRO A 62 1.82 -5.33 -29.09
CA PRO A 62 3.08 -5.94 -29.47
C PRO A 62 4.20 -5.57 -28.52
N ASN A 63 5.00 -6.56 -28.15
CA ASN A 63 6.23 -6.35 -27.39
C ASN A 63 7.41 -6.31 -28.36
N PHE A 64 8.21 -5.26 -28.32
CA PHE A 64 9.46 -5.10 -29.04
C PHE A 64 10.62 -5.24 -28.06
N SER A 65 11.54 -6.13 -28.37
CA SER A 65 12.79 -6.29 -27.63
C SER A 65 13.98 -6.26 -28.56
N ALA A 66 15.08 -5.68 -28.11
CA ALA A 66 16.35 -5.70 -28.81
C ALA A 66 17.37 -6.41 -27.93
N THR A 67 18.12 -7.34 -28.53
CA THR A 67 19.20 -8.06 -27.88
C THR A 67 20.48 -7.91 -28.67
N GLY A 68 21.62 -7.77 -27.99
CA GLY A 68 22.92 -7.74 -28.61
C GLY A 68 23.89 -8.66 -27.85
N ALA A 69 24.72 -9.39 -28.55
CA ALA A 69 25.73 -10.26 -27.98
C ALA A 69 27.05 -10.09 -28.71
N TYR A 70 28.15 -10.08 -27.98
CA TYR A 70 29.51 -10.24 -28.46
C TYR A 70 30.12 -11.43 -27.78
N MET A 71 30.71 -12.32 -28.57
CA MET A 71 31.43 -13.48 -28.05
C MET A 71 32.81 -13.55 -28.68
N ARG A 72 33.81 -13.80 -27.88
CA ARG A 72 35.15 -14.10 -28.34
C ARG A 72 35.46 -15.59 -28.10
N ASN A 73 35.67 -16.33 -29.19
CA ASN A 73 36.01 -17.74 -29.17
C ASN A 73 37.53 -17.91 -29.16
N GLN A 74 38.04 -18.95 -28.50
CA GLN A 74 39.46 -19.27 -28.45
C GLN A 74 39.96 -19.71 -29.82
N LYS A 75 39.13 -20.42 -30.59
CA LYS A 75 39.48 -20.98 -31.89
C LYS A 75 38.43 -20.63 -32.94
N GLU A 76 38.89 -20.60 -34.18
CA GLU A 76 37.97 -20.46 -35.34
C GLU A 76 37.12 -21.72 -35.49
N PHE A 77 35.89 -21.55 -35.90
CA PHE A 77 35.06 -22.65 -36.33
C PHE A 77 35.41 -23.00 -37.77
N SER A 78 35.75 -24.25 -38.04
CA SER A 78 36.08 -24.74 -39.39
C SER A 78 35.10 -25.83 -39.77
N LEU A 79 34.53 -25.71 -40.96
CA LEU A 79 33.67 -26.75 -41.52
C LEU A 79 34.45 -28.01 -41.90
N LEU A 80 35.75 -27.90 -42.17
CA LEU A 80 36.65 -29.00 -42.52
C LEU A 80 37.51 -29.36 -41.31
N ASN A 81 37.67 -30.65 -41.06
CA ASN A 81 38.63 -31.14 -40.10
C ASN A 81 40.07 -31.05 -40.66
N ASN A 82 41.11 -31.28 -39.86
CA ASN A 82 42.48 -31.12 -40.28
C ASN A 82 42.88 -32.11 -41.41
N ASP A 83 42.35 -33.34 -41.39
CA ASP A 83 42.62 -34.36 -42.42
C ASP A 83 41.98 -34.00 -43.73
N GLN A 84 40.73 -33.46 -43.73
CA GLN A 84 40.06 -32.97 -44.91
C GLN A 84 40.78 -31.77 -45.54
N LYS A 85 41.29 -30.85 -44.70
CA LYS A 85 42.10 -29.71 -45.15
C LYS A 85 43.38 -30.19 -45.81
N ALA A 86 44.09 -31.12 -45.18
CA ALA A 86 45.33 -31.70 -45.74
C ALA A 86 45.06 -32.44 -47.08
N ALA A 87 43.97 -33.20 -47.11
CA ALA A 87 43.57 -33.89 -48.36
C ALA A 87 43.25 -32.94 -49.49
N LEU A 88 42.49 -31.83 -49.21
CA LEU A 88 42.14 -30.84 -50.22
C LEU A 88 43.36 -30.00 -50.66
N SER A 89 44.16 -29.54 -49.69
CA SER A 89 45.34 -28.73 -49.98
C SER A 89 46.43 -29.50 -50.73
N GLY A 90 46.48 -30.81 -50.57
CA GLY A 90 47.44 -31.67 -51.20
C GLY A 90 46.89 -32.50 -52.38
N LEU A 91 45.74 -32.09 -52.97
CA LEU A 91 45.11 -32.86 -54.06
C LEU A 91 46.03 -33.15 -55.22
N GLY A 92 46.76 -32.16 -55.68
CA GLY A 92 47.75 -32.32 -56.73
C GLY A 92 48.99 -33.09 -56.26
N THR A 93 49.50 -32.74 -55.10
CA THR A 93 50.68 -33.41 -54.53
C THR A 93 50.39 -34.87 -54.20
N ASN A 94 49.22 -35.21 -53.69
CA ASN A 94 48.83 -36.60 -53.40
C ASN A 94 48.63 -37.46 -54.65
N LEU A 95 48.26 -36.85 -55.77
CA LEU A 95 48.10 -37.49 -57.06
C LEU A 95 49.45 -37.60 -57.83
N ALA A 96 50.42 -36.75 -57.53
CA ALA A 96 51.72 -36.72 -58.23
C ALA A 96 52.45 -38.04 -58.15
N GLY A 97 52.55 -38.63 -56.97
CA GLY A 97 53.22 -39.91 -56.73
C GLY A 97 52.64 -41.07 -57.55
N PRO A 98 51.38 -41.39 -57.39
CA PRO A 98 50.67 -42.42 -58.14
C PRO A 98 50.77 -42.23 -59.72
N ILE A 99 50.63 -40.97 -60.18
CA ILE A 99 50.75 -40.64 -61.61
C ILE A 99 52.17 -40.87 -62.10
N GLN A 100 53.18 -40.45 -61.31
CA GLN A 100 54.56 -40.66 -61.68
C GLN A 100 54.92 -42.16 -61.67
N GLN A 101 54.42 -42.91 -60.73
CA GLN A 101 54.60 -44.33 -60.60
C GLN A 101 53.97 -45.05 -61.85
N ALA A 102 52.69 -44.77 -62.14
CA ALA A 102 51.97 -45.31 -63.29
C ALA A 102 52.66 -44.95 -64.60
N ALA A 103 53.15 -43.70 -64.75
CA ALA A 103 53.89 -43.26 -65.89
C ALA A 103 55.19 -44.04 -66.07
N THR A 104 55.94 -44.33 -64.99
CA THR A 104 57.16 -45.10 -64.97
C THR A 104 56.89 -46.55 -65.28
N GLU A 105 55.87 -47.16 -64.75
CA GLU A 105 55.48 -48.56 -65.00
C GLU A 105 55.10 -48.76 -66.49
N ILE A 106 54.31 -47.83 -67.07
CA ILE A 106 53.90 -47.92 -68.50
C ILE A 106 55.13 -47.68 -69.42
N ALA A 107 55.99 -46.70 -69.08
CA ALA A 107 57.20 -46.44 -69.86
C ALA A 107 58.19 -47.64 -69.87
N THR A 108 58.25 -48.38 -68.75
CA THR A 108 59.09 -49.58 -68.63
C THR A 108 58.45 -50.75 -69.38
N ALA A 109 57.15 -50.91 -69.38
CA ALA A 109 56.48 -52.01 -70.09
C ALA A 109 56.40 -51.78 -71.61
N HIS A 110 56.35 -50.51 -72.08
CA HIS A 110 56.22 -50.10 -73.46
C HIS A 110 57.23 -48.96 -73.79
N PRO A 111 58.51 -49.28 -74.06
CA PRO A 111 59.52 -48.26 -74.36
C PRO A 111 59.28 -47.37 -75.58
N ASP A 112 58.50 -47.80 -76.57
CA ASP A 112 58.10 -47.05 -77.75
C ASP A 112 57.12 -45.89 -77.40
N LEU A 113 56.47 -45.96 -76.23
CA LEU A 113 55.53 -44.91 -75.74
C LEU A 113 56.22 -43.91 -74.82
N ALA A 114 57.49 -44.15 -74.47
CA ALA A 114 58.21 -43.31 -73.46
C ALA A 114 58.21 -41.80 -73.85
N PRO A 115 58.42 -41.38 -75.10
CA PRO A 115 58.35 -39.92 -75.42
C PRO A 115 56.95 -39.32 -75.27
N LEU A 116 55.92 -40.09 -75.53
CA LEU A 116 54.53 -39.64 -75.34
C LEU A 116 54.19 -39.52 -73.83
N ILE A 117 54.61 -40.51 -73.04
CA ILE A 117 54.43 -40.53 -71.62
C ILE A 117 55.20 -39.38 -70.93
N SER A 118 56.39 -39.11 -71.40
CA SER A 118 57.21 -37.98 -70.90
C SER A 118 56.54 -36.63 -71.18
N SER A 119 55.98 -36.44 -72.37
CA SER A 119 55.23 -35.25 -72.74
C SER A 119 53.95 -35.11 -71.98
N LEU A 120 53.25 -36.21 -71.72
CA LEU A 120 51.99 -36.20 -70.93
C LEU A 120 52.31 -35.96 -69.46
N SER A 121 53.31 -36.55 -68.89
CA SER A 121 53.79 -36.34 -67.55
C SER A 121 54.19 -34.86 -67.30
N GLY A 122 54.87 -34.25 -68.29
CA GLY A 122 55.23 -32.84 -68.21
C GLY A 122 53.99 -31.90 -68.21
N LYS A 123 52.97 -32.22 -69.01
CA LYS A 123 51.69 -31.49 -69.02
C LYS A 123 50.90 -31.71 -67.74
N LEU A 124 50.83 -32.94 -67.28
CA LEU A 124 50.21 -33.25 -65.98
C LEU A 124 50.96 -32.57 -64.80
N GLY A 125 52.28 -32.51 -64.84
CA GLY A 125 53.08 -31.79 -63.86
C GLY A 125 52.74 -30.28 -63.74
N ALA A 126 52.26 -29.67 -64.82
CA ALA A 126 51.79 -28.31 -64.80
C ALA A 126 50.38 -28.17 -64.22
N VAL A 127 49.52 -29.23 -64.29
CA VAL A 127 48.13 -29.24 -63.75
C VAL A 127 48.11 -29.51 -62.21
N LEU A 128 49.05 -30.33 -61.74
CA LEU A 128 49.06 -30.70 -60.31
C LEU A 128 49.18 -29.52 -59.32
N PRO A 129 50.04 -28.51 -59.57
CA PRO A 129 50.05 -27.30 -58.75
C PRO A 129 48.74 -26.50 -58.84
N ALA A 130 48.06 -26.52 -59.97
CA ALA A 130 46.76 -25.83 -60.12
C ALA A 130 45.66 -26.54 -59.34
N LEU A 131 45.74 -27.88 -59.17
CA LEU A 131 44.84 -28.64 -58.32
C LEU A 131 45.07 -28.32 -56.83
N ASP A 132 46.33 -28.22 -56.39
CA ASP A 132 46.68 -27.80 -55.05
C ASP A 132 46.22 -26.37 -54.75
N GLN A 133 46.40 -25.49 -55.72
CA GLN A 133 45.89 -24.11 -55.62
C GLN A 133 44.35 -24.04 -55.54
N ALA A 134 43.67 -24.85 -56.35
CA ALA A 134 42.22 -24.95 -56.30
C ALA A 134 41.73 -25.53 -54.94
N GLY A 135 42.42 -26.58 -54.47
CA GLY A 135 42.16 -27.16 -53.15
C GLY A 135 42.37 -26.16 -52.00
N ASN A 136 43.49 -25.43 -52.03
CA ASN A 136 43.73 -24.34 -51.05
C ASN A 136 42.69 -23.25 -51.14
N SER A 137 42.30 -22.82 -52.31
CA SER A 137 41.21 -21.83 -52.51
C SER A 137 39.89 -22.31 -51.94
N LEU A 138 39.59 -23.62 -52.05
CA LEU A 138 38.39 -24.21 -51.49
C LEU A 138 38.49 -24.26 -49.94
N VAL A 139 39.65 -24.64 -49.37
CA VAL A 139 39.88 -24.61 -47.94
C VAL A 139 39.71 -23.19 -47.39
N ASP A 140 40.28 -22.20 -48.10
CA ASP A 140 40.15 -20.79 -47.70
C ASP A 140 38.73 -20.27 -47.82
N ALA A 141 38.01 -20.68 -48.87
CA ALA A 141 36.58 -20.32 -49.08
C ALA A 141 35.68 -20.91 -47.97
N LEU A 142 36.06 -22.08 -47.43
CA LEU A 142 35.30 -22.74 -46.35
C LEU A 142 35.83 -22.38 -44.93
N ARG A 143 36.82 -21.51 -44.86
CA ARG A 143 37.35 -20.98 -43.63
C ARG A 143 36.70 -19.68 -43.27
N THR A 144 36.18 -19.56 -42.04
CA THR A 144 35.58 -18.31 -41.50
C THR A 144 36.19 -17.99 -40.14
N ASP A 145 36.70 -16.78 -40.01
CA ASP A 145 37.13 -16.28 -38.68
C ASP A 145 35.96 -16.03 -37.78
N THR A 146 35.66 -17.01 -36.96
CA THR A 146 34.58 -16.95 -35.93
C THR A 146 35.12 -16.64 -34.56
N ARG A 147 36.35 -16.13 -34.44
CA ARG A 147 36.92 -15.75 -33.13
C ARG A 147 36.17 -14.58 -32.47
N ASN A 148 35.68 -13.66 -33.28
CA ASN A 148 34.84 -12.56 -32.83
C ASN A 148 33.47 -12.71 -33.48
N VAL A 149 32.45 -12.95 -32.64
CA VAL A 149 31.06 -13.10 -33.12
C VAL A 149 30.23 -11.96 -32.56
N TYR A 150 29.61 -11.22 -33.42
CA TYR A 150 28.65 -10.18 -33.09
C TYR A 150 27.26 -10.63 -33.53
N ALA A 151 26.30 -10.54 -32.63
CA ALA A 151 24.90 -10.85 -32.96
C ALA A 151 24.00 -9.76 -32.38
N GLY A 152 23.07 -9.29 -33.17
CA GLY A 152 22.00 -8.38 -32.74
C GLY A 152 20.65 -8.87 -33.28
N ALA A 153 19.61 -8.77 -32.44
CA ALA A 153 18.27 -9.12 -32.89
C ALA A 153 17.24 -8.12 -32.36
N ILE A 154 16.27 -7.77 -33.18
CA ILE A 154 15.05 -7.09 -32.81
C ILE A 154 13.91 -8.10 -32.96
N THR A 155 13.20 -8.35 -31.84
CA THR A 155 12.10 -9.31 -31.82
C THR A 155 10.79 -8.59 -31.51
N LEU A 156 9.78 -8.86 -32.32
CA LEU A 156 8.39 -8.48 -32.12
C LEU A 156 7.61 -9.72 -31.67
N THR A 157 6.87 -9.61 -30.58
CA THR A 157 5.93 -10.65 -30.15
C THR A 157 4.56 -10.03 -29.91
N GLN A 158 3.55 -10.46 -30.67
CA GLN A 158 2.17 -10.04 -30.54
C GLN A 158 1.31 -11.22 -30.11
N PRO A 159 0.81 -11.25 -28.85
CA PRO A 159 -0.16 -12.26 -28.44
C PRO A 159 -1.46 -12.11 -29.24
N LEU A 160 -1.91 -13.17 -29.91
CA LEU A 160 -3.20 -13.20 -30.59
C LEU A 160 -4.25 -13.91 -29.73
N TYR A 161 -3.85 -15.01 -29.10
CA TYR A 161 -4.70 -15.78 -28.19
C TYR A 161 -3.84 -16.41 -27.09
N MET A 162 -4.22 -16.23 -25.83
CA MET A 162 -3.50 -16.74 -24.65
C MET A 162 -4.46 -17.50 -23.72
N GLY A 163 -5.37 -18.31 -24.27
CA GLY A 163 -6.34 -19.05 -23.46
C GLY A 163 -7.28 -18.16 -22.62
N GLY A 164 -7.37 -16.86 -22.92
CA GLY A 164 -8.13 -15.89 -22.11
C GLY A 164 -7.35 -15.28 -20.94
N LYS A 165 -6.06 -15.63 -20.75
CA LYS A 165 -5.20 -15.15 -19.65
C LYS A 165 -5.13 -13.63 -19.56
N ILE A 166 -4.87 -12.95 -20.68
CA ILE A 166 -4.75 -11.49 -20.75
C ILE A 166 -6.07 -10.81 -20.33
N ARG A 167 -7.21 -11.34 -20.82
CA ARG A 167 -8.53 -10.82 -20.45
C ARG A 167 -8.81 -10.98 -18.96
N ALA A 168 -8.51 -12.14 -18.39
CA ALA A 168 -8.71 -12.41 -16.97
C ALA A 168 -7.79 -11.53 -16.10
N TYR A 169 -6.53 -11.37 -16.50
CA TYR A 169 -5.56 -10.51 -15.81
C TYR A 169 -5.98 -9.04 -15.83
N ASN A 170 -6.46 -8.51 -16.96
CA ASN A 170 -7.00 -7.15 -17.03
C ASN A 170 -8.23 -6.96 -16.14
N LYS A 171 -9.08 -7.98 -15.97
CA LYS A 171 -10.19 -7.93 -15.01
C LYS A 171 -9.70 -7.92 -13.57
N ILE A 172 -8.66 -8.72 -13.25
CA ILE A 172 -8.05 -8.72 -11.91
C ILE A 172 -7.54 -7.33 -11.55
N THR A 173 -6.77 -6.69 -12.44
CA THR A 173 -6.21 -5.37 -12.18
C THR A 173 -7.27 -4.27 -12.12
N LYS A 174 -8.36 -4.39 -12.90
CA LYS A 174 -9.52 -3.51 -12.78
C LYS A 174 -10.18 -3.62 -11.39
N TYR A 175 -10.49 -4.85 -10.94
CA TYR A 175 -11.06 -5.07 -9.62
C TYR A 175 -10.09 -4.70 -8.48
N ALA A 176 -8.78 -4.82 -8.70
CA ALA A 176 -7.78 -4.38 -7.74
C ALA A 176 -7.74 -2.85 -7.58
N GLU A 177 -7.94 -2.10 -8.67
CA GLU A 177 -8.07 -0.63 -8.62
C GLU A 177 -9.35 -0.23 -7.88
N GLU A 178 -10.50 -0.84 -8.20
CA GLU A 178 -11.77 -0.62 -7.49
C GLU A 178 -11.64 -0.99 -5.99
N LEU A 179 -10.94 -2.09 -5.68
CA LEU A 179 -10.66 -2.50 -4.31
C LEU A 179 -9.83 -1.46 -3.55
N ALA A 180 -8.81 -0.89 -4.18
CA ALA A 180 -8.01 0.17 -3.57
C ALA A 180 -8.85 1.43 -3.27
N GLN A 181 -9.81 1.77 -4.14
CA GLN A 181 -10.75 2.87 -3.91
C GLN A 181 -11.66 2.60 -2.71
N GLU A 182 -12.22 1.39 -2.59
CA GLU A 182 -13.08 1.03 -1.46
C GLU A 182 -12.29 0.98 -0.14
N GLN A 183 -11.04 0.53 -0.16
CA GLN A 183 -10.15 0.59 0.99
C GLN A 183 -9.83 2.04 1.41
N HIS A 184 -9.71 2.95 0.46
CA HIS A 184 -9.57 4.38 0.74
C HIS A 184 -10.84 4.95 1.39
N HIS A 185 -12.04 4.61 0.90
CA HIS A 185 -13.32 5.00 1.51
C HIS A 185 -13.41 4.49 2.95
N GLY A 186 -13.01 3.24 3.20
CA GLY A 186 -12.92 2.68 4.56
C GLY A 186 -11.95 3.45 5.45
N GLY A 187 -10.79 3.81 4.91
CA GLY A 187 -9.80 4.64 5.59
C GLY A 187 -10.33 6.02 5.95
N MET A 188 -11.10 6.66 5.07
CA MET A 188 -11.75 7.95 5.36
C MET A 188 -12.72 7.83 6.55
N GLN A 189 -13.55 6.78 6.61
CA GLN A 189 -14.46 6.55 7.75
C GLN A 189 -13.68 6.32 9.05
N GLU A 190 -12.54 5.63 9.02
CA GLU A 190 -11.69 5.42 10.20
C GLU A 190 -11.06 6.72 10.70
N VAL A 191 -10.55 7.55 9.78
CA VAL A 191 -9.97 8.86 10.12
C VAL A 191 -11.03 9.78 10.73
N ILE A 192 -12.25 9.85 10.15
CA ILE A 192 -13.34 10.63 10.73
C ILE A 192 -13.67 10.14 12.13
N MET A 193 -13.83 8.83 12.32
CA MET A 193 -14.13 8.27 13.64
C MET A 193 -13.04 8.58 14.67
N SER A 194 -11.78 8.40 14.32
CA SER A 194 -10.64 8.69 15.20
C SER A 194 -10.57 10.17 15.57
N THR A 195 -10.85 11.05 14.61
CA THR A 195 -10.91 12.50 14.82
C THR A 195 -12.05 12.88 15.75
N ASP A 196 -13.24 12.31 15.55
CA ASP A 196 -14.39 12.53 16.41
C ASP A 196 -14.12 12.05 17.85
N GLN A 197 -13.51 10.89 18.01
CA GLN A 197 -13.13 10.37 19.31
C GLN A 197 -12.13 11.31 20.02
N ALA A 198 -11.09 11.75 19.33
CA ALA A 198 -10.10 12.67 19.88
C ALA A 198 -10.73 14.03 20.22
N TYR A 199 -11.63 14.55 19.39
CA TYR A 199 -12.37 15.78 19.64
C TYR A 199 -13.17 15.71 20.94
N TRP A 200 -14.03 14.68 21.07
CA TRP A 200 -14.88 14.50 22.27
C TRP A 200 -14.06 14.15 23.51
N GLN A 201 -12.90 13.51 23.34
CA GLN A 201 -11.97 13.28 24.45
C GLN A 201 -11.39 14.61 24.99
N VAL A 202 -11.04 15.57 24.13
CA VAL A 202 -10.62 16.91 24.54
C VAL A 202 -11.74 17.60 25.29
N ILE A 203 -12.98 17.59 24.77
CA ILE A 203 -14.16 18.17 25.43
C ILE A 203 -14.38 17.56 26.83
N SER A 204 -14.29 16.22 26.95
CA SER A 204 -14.36 15.53 28.24
C SER A 204 -13.34 16.05 29.22
N LEU A 205 -12.08 16.15 28.82
CA LEU A 205 -10.98 16.57 29.70
C LEU A 205 -11.07 18.05 30.04
N VAL A 206 -11.55 18.93 29.19
CA VAL A 206 -11.82 20.33 29.49
C VAL A 206 -12.89 20.44 30.58
N ASN A 207 -13.99 19.69 30.48
CA ASN A 207 -15.03 19.69 31.52
C ASN A 207 -14.56 19.08 32.83
N LYS A 208 -13.78 18.00 32.77
CA LYS A 208 -13.16 17.40 33.95
C LYS A 208 -12.16 18.35 34.64
N LYS A 209 -11.42 19.16 33.87
CA LYS A 209 -10.53 20.19 34.43
C LYS A 209 -11.34 21.24 35.17
N LYS A 210 -12.41 21.79 34.56
CA LYS A 210 -13.32 22.75 35.27
C LYS A 210 -13.90 22.15 36.53
N LEU A 211 -14.29 20.87 36.50
CA LEU A 211 -14.80 20.15 37.66
C LEU A 211 -13.72 20.00 38.76
N ALA A 212 -12.51 19.61 38.40
CA ALA A 212 -11.38 19.46 39.35
C ALA A 212 -10.98 20.81 40.00
N GLU A 213 -10.95 21.89 39.22
CA GLU A 213 -10.73 23.26 39.71
C GLU A 213 -11.81 23.68 40.73
N GLY A 214 -13.09 23.37 40.40
CA GLY A 214 -14.21 23.63 41.33
C GLY A 214 -14.09 22.83 42.62
N TYR A 215 -13.75 21.54 42.52
CA TYR A 215 -13.53 20.66 43.67
C TYR A 215 -12.39 21.13 44.57
N LEU A 216 -11.25 21.54 43.98
CA LEU A 216 -10.12 22.09 44.72
C LEU A 216 -10.53 23.35 45.48
N LYS A 217 -11.28 24.26 44.88
CA LYS A 217 -11.81 25.46 45.55
C LYS A 217 -12.71 25.11 46.74
N LEU A 218 -13.58 24.11 46.62
CA LEU A 218 -14.44 23.64 47.73
C LEU A 218 -13.61 23.11 48.89
N LEU A 219 -12.54 22.34 48.59
CA LEU A 219 -11.66 21.81 49.62
C LEU A 219 -10.81 22.91 50.32
N GLN A 220 -10.29 23.86 49.53
CA GLN A 220 -9.54 25.02 50.06
C GLN A 220 -10.43 25.89 51.00
N GLN A 221 -11.70 26.07 50.63
CA GLN A 221 -12.67 26.76 51.45
C GLN A 221 -12.91 25.98 52.76
N LEU A 222 -13.08 24.66 52.66
CA LEU A 222 -13.25 23.80 53.85
C LEU A 222 -12.03 23.82 54.75
N ASP A 223 -10.79 23.81 54.22
CA ASP A 223 -9.54 23.92 55.00
C ASP A 223 -9.52 25.23 55.80
N SER A 224 -9.83 26.35 55.15
CA SER A 224 -9.92 27.67 55.81
C SER A 224 -10.99 27.70 56.92
N ASP A 225 -12.15 27.07 56.69
CA ASP A 225 -13.22 27.05 57.68
C ASP A 225 -12.89 26.15 58.86
N VAL A 226 -12.29 24.97 58.60
CA VAL A 226 -11.80 24.06 59.68
C VAL A 226 -10.66 24.70 60.48
N GLU A 227 -9.74 25.45 59.85
CA GLU A 227 -8.66 26.15 60.58
C GLU A 227 -9.20 27.21 61.57
N LYS A 228 -10.24 27.95 61.16
CA LYS A 228 -10.95 28.86 62.07
C LYS A 228 -11.59 28.09 63.21
N MET A 229 -12.25 26.97 62.95
CA MET A 229 -12.86 26.13 63.99
C MET A 229 -11.83 25.52 64.94
N ILE A 230 -10.62 25.18 64.47
CA ILE A 230 -9.51 24.75 65.38
C ILE A 230 -9.06 25.86 66.28
N ASN A 231 -8.95 27.09 65.75
CA ASN A 231 -8.56 28.26 66.57
C ASN A 231 -9.62 28.62 67.66
N GLU A 232 -10.90 28.37 67.36
CA GLU A 232 -12.02 28.52 68.31
C GLU A 232 -12.18 27.30 69.22
N GLY A 233 -11.38 26.24 69.06
CA GLY A 233 -11.43 25.02 69.90
C GLY A 233 -12.60 24.08 69.62
N VAL A 234 -13.31 24.25 68.45
CA VAL A 234 -14.50 23.46 68.06
C VAL A 234 -14.13 22.29 67.17
N ALA A 235 -12.96 22.31 66.50
CA ALA A 235 -12.43 21.22 65.70
C ALA A 235 -11.04 20.78 66.16
N THR A 236 -10.64 19.56 65.78
CA THR A 236 -9.34 18.98 66.14
C THR A 236 -8.27 19.26 65.09
N LYS A 237 -6.99 19.20 65.47
CA LYS A 237 -5.87 19.23 64.48
C LYS A 237 -5.92 18.07 63.53
N ALA A 238 -6.49 16.92 63.92
CA ALA A 238 -6.67 15.76 63.03
C ALA A 238 -7.67 16.08 61.95
N ASP A 239 -8.74 16.80 62.19
CA ASP A 239 -9.71 17.25 61.15
C ASP A 239 -9.02 18.12 60.11
N GLY A 240 -8.22 19.13 60.51
CA GLY A 240 -7.46 19.98 59.64
C GLY A 240 -6.45 19.22 58.80
N LEU A 241 -5.72 18.26 59.38
CA LEU A 241 -4.79 17.42 58.62
C LEU A 241 -5.54 16.55 57.54
N SER A 242 -6.72 16.02 57.91
CA SER A 242 -7.55 15.23 56.97
C SER A 242 -8.00 16.05 55.78
N VAL A 243 -8.40 17.30 55.99
CA VAL A 243 -8.77 18.22 54.87
C VAL A 243 -7.56 18.55 54.04
N ARG A 244 -6.39 18.85 54.62
CA ARG A 244 -5.16 19.16 53.86
C ARG A 244 -4.67 17.98 52.98
N VAL A 245 -4.81 16.74 53.45
CA VAL A 245 -4.55 15.56 52.62
C VAL A 245 -5.47 15.54 51.39
N LYS A 246 -6.76 15.87 51.57
CA LYS A 246 -7.71 15.95 50.45
C LYS A 246 -7.42 17.10 49.49
N VAL A 247 -6.97 18.26 50.00
CA VAL A 247 -6.49 19.37 49.13
C VAL A 247 -5.32 18.90 48.29
N ASN A 248 -4.31 18.24 48.82
CA ASN A 248 -3.16 17.73 48.08
C ASN A 248 -3.59 16.66 47.04
N GLU A 249 -4.53 15.76 47.39
CA GLU A 249 -5.09 14.78 46.44
C GLU A 249 -5.80 15.47 45.27
N ALA A 250 -6.53 16.55 45.53
CA ALA A 250 -7.23 17.33 44.50
C ALA A 250 -6.25 18.07 43.59
N GLU A 251 -5.17 18.66 44.14
CA GLU A 251 -4.10 19.30 43.34
C GLU A 251 -3.41 18.28 42.39
N MET A 252 -3.08 17.10 42.93
CA MET A 252 -2.51 16.02 42.11
C MET A 252 -3.48 15.56 41.02
N THR A 253 -4.79 15.53 41.34
CA THR A 253 -5.82 15.15 40.35
C THR A 253 -5.96 16.20 39.25
N LEU A 254 -5.95 17.49 39.62
CA LEU A 254 -5.98 18.59 38.63
C LEU A 254 -4.78 18.52 37.69
N THR A 255 -3.55 18.33 38.26
CA THR A 255 -2.34 18.18 37.44
C THR A 255 -2.47 17.02 36.41
N LYS A 256 -2.96 15.86 36.88
CA LYS A 256 -3.18 14.70 35.98
C LYS A 256 -4.16 15.00 34.84
N VAL A 257 -5.23 15.75 35.12
CA VAL A 257 -6.21 16.13 34.12
C VAL A 257 -5.63 17.15 33.12
N GLU A 258 -4.81 18.10 33.60
CA GLU A 258 -4.11 19.08 32.76
C GLU A 258 -3.11 18.41 31.83
N ASP A 259 -2.33 17.47 32.31
CA ASP A 259 -1.41 16.67 31.51
C ASP A 259 -2.17 15.84 30.49
N GLY A 260 -3.25 15.18 30.92
CA GLY A 260 -4.13 14.41 30.02
C GLY A 260 -4.75 15.27 28.91
N LEU A 261 -5.20 16.49 29.22
CA LEU A 261 -5.73 17.46 28.28
C LEU A 261 -4.68 17.89 27.25
N SER A 262 -3.45 18.14 27.70
CA SER A 262 -2.34 18.51 26.83
C SER A 262 -2.04 17.38 25.83
N LEU A 263 -1.97 16.13 26.30
CA LEU A 263 -1.76 14.97 25.42
C LEU A 263 -2.92 14.74 24.44
N ALA A 264 -4.16 14.91 24.90
CA ALA A 264 -5.34 14.77 24.02
C ALA A 264 -5.36 15.84 22.92
N ARG A 265 -4.99 17.10 23.24
CA ARG A 265 -4.84 18.17 22.24
C ARG A 265 -3.73 17.85 21.23
N MET A 266 -2.58 17.34 21.67
CA MET A 266 -1.50 16.89 20.77
C MET A 266 -1.98 15.78 19.83
N LEU A 267 -2.74 14.81 20.33
CA LEU A 267 -3.31 13.74 19.51
C LEU A 267 -4.26 14.29 18.44
N LEU A 268 -5.14 15.21 18.81
CA LEU A 268 -6.07 15.86 17.87
C LEU A 268 -5.30 16.67 16.83
N CYS A 269 -4.26 17.41 17.22
CA CYS A 269 -3.38 18.13 16.30
C CYS A 269 -2.72 17.17 15.28
N GLN A 270 -2.20 16.04 15.76
CA GLN A 270 -1.59 15.03 14.90
C GLN A 270 -2.58 14.45 13.89
N LEU A 271 -3.80 14.13 14.31
CA LEU A 271 -4.86 13.62 13.42
C LEU A 271 -5.27 14.66 12.36
N CYS A 272 -5.35 15.93 12.75
CA CYS A 272 -5.68 17.06 11.85
C CYS A 272 -4.48 17.49 10.97
N GLY A 273 -3.28 16.96 11.18
CA GLY A 273 -2.07 17.37 10.48
C GLY A 273 -1.62 18.79 10.82
N ILE A 274 -1.89 19.25 12.03
CA ILE A 274 -1.47 20.55 12.59
C ILE A 274 -0.23 20.32 13.46
N ASP A 275 0.58 21.36 13.65
CA ASP A 275 1.72 21.29 14.57
C ASP A 275 1.25 20.93 16.00
N LEU A 276 1.97 19.98 16.64
CA LEU A 276 1.62 19.45 17.97
C LEU A 276 1.64 20.52 19.08
N SER A 277 2.40 21.60 18.89
CA SER A 277 2.52 22.72 19.83
C SER A 277 1.49 23.83 19.58
N SER A 278 0.62 23.68 18.58
CA SER A 278 -0.38 24.72 18.26
C SER A 278 -1.41 24.84 19.35
N PRO A 279 -1.68 26.04 19.87
CA PRO A 279 -2.76 26.28 20.82
C PRO A 279 -4.09 26.18 20.08
N ILE A 280 -4.83 25.09 20.28
CA ILE A 280 -6.16 24.90 19.73
C ILE A 280 -7.22 25.08 20.81
N THR A 281 -8.34 25.69 20.44
CA THR A 281 -9.56 25.77 21.25
C THR A 281 -10.72 25.20 20.46
N LEU A 282 -11.50 24.33 21.05
CA LEU A 282 -12.62 23.70 20.36
C LEU A 282 -13.92 24.51 20.58
N ALA A 283 -14.78 24.51 19.55
CA ALA A 283 -16.02 25.27 19.60
C ALA A 283 -16.94 24.82 20.74
N ASP A 284 -16.92 23.55 21.09
CA ASP A 284 -17.81 22.95 22.07
C ASP A 284 -17.20 22.88 23.49
N GLU A 285 -16.02 23.49 23.77
CA GLU A 285 -15.38 23.48 25.11
C GLU A 285 -16.23 24.13 26.21
N ASN A 286 -17.19 24.98 25.86
CA ASN A 286 -18.09 25.66 26.78
C ASN A 286 -19.51 25.08 26.83
N MET A 287 -19.73 23.95 26.16
CA MET A 287 -21.03 23.30 26.17
C MET A 287 -21.27 22.62 27.51
N GLU A 288 -22.28 23.07 28.26
CA GLU A 288 -22.62 22.52 29.58
C GLU A 288 -23.44 21.24 29.49
N ASP A 289 -24.35 21.15 28.50
CA ASP A 289 -25.20 19.99 28.29
C ASP A 289 -25.16 19.55 26.80
N ILE A 290 -24.85 18.28 26.60
CA ILE A 290 -24.85 17.67 25.26
C ILE A 290 -26.30 17.28 24.93
N PRO A 291 -26.87 17.78 23.80
CA PRO A 291 -28.24 17.44 23.42
C PRO A 291 -28.36 15.94 23.15
N LEU A 292 -29.34 15.31 23.79
CA LEU A 292 -29.71 13.91 23.56
C LEU A 292 -30.44 13.76 22.25
N LEU A 293 -30.06 12.78 21.43
CA LEU A 293 -30.92 12.28 20.39
C LEU A 293 -32.04 11.43 21.03
N THR A 294 -33.27 11.94 20.98
CA THR A 294 -34.45 11.29 21.60
C THR A 294 -35.06 10.19 20.76
N THR A 295 -34.53 9.90 19.60
CA THR A 295 -35.09 8.91 18.67
C THR A 295 -34.48 7.53 18.87
N ASP A 296 -35.35 6.53 19.02
CA ASP A 296 -34.98 5.12 18.95
C ASP A 296 -34.32 4.88 17.58
N PRO A 297 -33.08 4.41 17.51
CA PRO A 297 -32.40 4.25 16.23
C PRO A 297 -33.09 3.14 15.43
N HIS A 298 -33.96 3.54 14.52
CA HIS A 298 -34.51 2.62 13.52
C HIS A 298 -33.45 2.49 12.42
N PHE A 299 -32.94 1.31 12.23
CA PHE A 299 -31.92 1.05 11.21
C PHE A 299 -32.34 -0.15 10.35
N ASP A 300 -32.02 -0.06 9.06
CA ASP A 300 -32.15 -1.15 8.13
C ASP A 300 -30.76 -1.78 7.88
N LEU A 301 -30.63 -3.09 8.13
CA LEU A 301 -29.39 -3.83 7.87
C LEU A 301 -28.98 -3.80 6.39
N SER A 302 -29.95 -3.65 5.48
CA SER A 302 -29.66 -3.52 4.04
C SER A 302 -28.78 -2.31 3.77
N THR A 303 -29.02 -1.18 4.44
CA THR A 303 -28.22 0.04 4.35
C THR A 303 -26.75 -0.21 4.74
N ALA A 304 -26.51 -1.01 5.78
CA ALA A 304 -25.15 -1.36 6.19
C ALA A 304 -24.44 -2.20 5.12
N TYR A 305 -25.13 -3.16 4.51
CA TYR A 305 -24.54 -4.00 3.46
C TYR A 305 -24.23 -3.23 2.17
N GLU A 306 -25.01 -2.21 1.84
CA GLU A 306 -24.80 -1.40 0.64
C GLU A 306 -23.72 -0.33 0.80
N ASN A 307 -23.62 0.26 2.00
CA ASN A 307 -22.78 1.43 2.23
C ASN A 307 -21.42 1.13 2.85
N ARG A 308 -21.18 -0.11 3.34
CA ARG A 308 -19.91 -0.45 3.99
C ARG A 308 -18.83 -0.81 2.99
N PRO A 309 -17.71 -0.05 2.96
CA PRO A 309 -16.60 -0.31 2.05
C PRO A 309 -15.96 -1.68 2.24
N GLU A 310 -16.04 -2.25 3.45
CA GLU A 310 -15.48 -3.58 3.76
C GLU A 310 -16.21 -4.68 3.00
N ILE A 311 -17.55 -4.61 2.91
CA ILE A 311 -18.36 -5.55 2.13
C ILE A 311 -17.99 -5.45 0.65
N ARG A 312 -17.96 -4.24 0.13
CA ARG A 312 -17.60 -4.00 -1.27
C ARG A 312 -16.19 -4.47 -1.59
N SER A 313 -15.23 -4.24 -0.69
CA SER A 313 -13.85 -4.73 -0.80
C SER A 313 -13.80 -6.27 -0.89
N LEU A 314 -14.55 -6.98 -0.07
CA LEU A 314 -14.60 -8.45 -0.09
C LEU A 314 -15.34 -8.99 -1.32
N GLU A 315 -16.37 -8.30 -1.82
CA GLU A 315 -17.02 -8.65 -3.08
C GLU A 315 -16.04 -8.55 -4.25
N LEU A 316 -15.27 -7.47 -4.33
CA LEU A 316 -14.21 -7.28 -5.33
C LEU A 316 -13.11 -8.32 -5.21
N ALA A 317 -12.67 -8.64 -3.98
CA ALA A 317 -11.71 -9.73 -3.73
C ALA A 317 -12.25 -11.07 -4.25
N THR A 318 -13.53 -11.37 -4.01
CA THR A 318 -14.18 -12.58 -4.55
C THR A 318 -14.13 -12.61 -6.09
N GLN A 319 -14.36 -11.47 -6.75
CA GLN A 319 -14.25 -11.38 -8.22
C GLN A 319 -12.80 -11.56 -8.70
N ILE A 320 -11.81 -11.03 -7.97
CA ILE A 320 -10.38 -11.25 -8.26
C ILE A 320 -10.06 -12.75 -8.21
N TYR A 321 -10.45 -13.46 -7.16
CA TYR A 321 -10.21 -14.89 -7.03
C TYR A 321 -10.93 -15.72 -8.10
N LYS A 322 -12.14 -15.34 -8.51
CA LYS A 322 -12.83 -15.96 -9.66
C LYS A 322 -12.02 -15.76 -10.96
N GLN A 323 -11.43 -14.59 -11.18
CA GLN A 323 -10.58 -14.37 -12.36
C GLN A 323 -9.23 -15.09 -12.25
N LYS A 324 -8.65 -15.26 -11.05
CA LYS A 324 -7.45 -16.10 -10.85
C LYS A 324 -7.69 -17.55 -11.29
N VAL A 325 -8.88 -18.11 -11.03
CA VAL A 325 -9.26 -19.43 -11.60
C VAL A 325 -9.18 -19.44 -13.12
N ASN A 326 -9.63 -18.36 -13.78
CA ASN A 326 -9.56 -18.25 -15.24
C ASN A 326 -8.11 -18.12 -15.75
N VAL A 327 -7.24 -17.39 -15.02
CA VAL A 327 -5.80 -17.31 -15.35
C VAL A 327 -5.16 -18.69 -15.26
N THR A 328 -5.40 -19.42 -14.17
CA THR A 328 -4.86 -20.79 -13.97
C THR A 328 -5.34 -21.76 -15.06
N ARG A 329 -6.61 -21.66 -15.46
CA ARG A 329 -7.13 -22.47 -16.58
C ARG A 329 -6.45 -22.12 -17.89
N ALA A 330 -6.23 -20.83 -18.14
CA ALA A 330 -5.62 -20.34 -19.38
C ALA A 330 -4.19 -20.87 -19.60
N GLU A 331 -3.45 -21.19 -18.54
CA GLU A 331 -2.10 -21.76 -18.59
C GLU A 331 -2.06 -23.17 -19.22
N HIS A 332 -3.21 -23.85 -19.24
CA HIS A 332 -3.38 -25.19 -19.80
C HIS A 332 -4.17 -25.18 -21.13
N LEU A 333 -4.45 -24.00 -21.67
CA LEU A 333 -5.11 -23.83 -22.97
C LEU A 333 -4.07 -23.47 -24.06
N PRO A 334 -4.37 -23.73 -25.34
CA PRO A 334 -3.50 -23.31 -26.42
C PRO A 334 -3.22 -21.80 -26.38
N SER A 335 -2.00 -21.42 -26.75
CA SER A 335 -1.61 -20.03 -26.98
C SER A 335 -1.13 -19.81 -28.40
N ILE A 336 -1.44 -18.65 -28.94
CA ILE A 336 -1.10 -18.24 -30.32
C ILE A 336 -0.49 -16.85 -30.26
N ALA A 337 0.71 -16.70 -30.81
CA ALA A 337 1.39 -15.42 -30.93
C ALA A 337 1.94 -15.23 -32.34
N LEU A 338 1.85 -14.01 -32.84
CA LEU A 338 2.58 -13.58 -34.03
C LEU A 338 3.99 -13.18 -33.57
N MET A 339 5.00 -13.68 -34.28
CA MET A 339 6.40 -13.36 -34.03
C MET A 339 7.03 -12.75 -35.27
N GLY A 340 7.78 -11.70 -35.09
CA GLY A 340 8.65 -11.11 -36.11
C GLY A 340 10.06 -10.97 -35.52
N ASN A 341 11.07 -11.28 -36.30
CA ASN A 341 12.45 -11.16 -35.88
C ASN A 341 13.30 -10.59 -37.01
N TYR A 342 14.15 -9.64 -36.69
CA TYR A 342 15.23 -9.19 -37.55
C TYR A 342 16.55 -9.42 -36.82
N MET A 343 17.38 -10.31 -37.38
CA MET A 343 18.64 -10.70 -36.77
C MET A 343 19.80 -10.29 -37.68
N VAL A 344 20.83 -9.69 -37.10
CA VAL A 344 22.09 -9.31 -37.76
C VAL A 344 23.23 -10.02 -37.07
N THR A 345 24.09 -10.67 -37.88
CA THR A 345 25.28 -11.34 -37.33
C THR A 345 26.54 -11.00 -38.11
N ASN A 346 27.69 -11.04 -37.45
CA ASN A 346 29.00 -11.03 -38.06
C ASN A 346 29.89 -12.05 -37.31
N PRO A 347 30.41 -13.11 -37.94
CA PRO A 347 30.19 -13.53 -39.35
C PRO A 347 28.72 -13.83 -39.64
N SER A 348 28.32 -13.63 -40.89
CA SER A 348 26.95 -13.83 -41.30
C SER A 348 26.62 -15.32 -41.42
N VAL A 349 25.77 -15.81 -40.49
CA VAL A 349 25.28 -17.21 -40.52
C VAL A 349 24.33 -17.49 -41.72
N PHE A 350 23.89 -16.47 -42.42
CA PHE A 350 22.92 -16.57 -43.53
C PHE A 350 23.59 -16.63 -44.91
N ASN A 351 24.92 -16.41 -44.98
CA ASN A 351 25.66 -16.40 -46.24
C ASN A 351 27.06 -16.96 -46.02
N SER A 352 27.16 -18.28 -45.96
CA SER A 352 28.43 -19.05 -45.87
C SER A 352 29.41 -18.52 -44.82
N PHE A 353 28.93 -17.99 -43.72
CA PHE A 353 29.74 -17.39 -42.65
C PHE A 353 30.67 -16.26 -43.11
N GLU A 354 30.27 -15.50 -44.13
CA GLU A 354 31.04 -14.35 -44.59
C GLU A 354 31.29 -13.35 -43.44
N ASN A 355 32.52 -12.89 -43.32
CA ASN A 355 32.93 -11.98 -42.24
C ASN A 355 32.45 -10.53 -42.48
N LYS A 356 31.13 -10.37 -42.63
CA LYS A 356 30.43 -9.11 -42.82
C LYS A 356 29.12 -9.12 -42.04
N PHE A 357 28.67 -7.94 -41.61
CA PHE A 357 27.34 -7.81 -41.04
C PHE A 357 26.26 -8.01 -42.09
N LYS A 358 25.46 -9.05 -41.94
CA LYS A 358 24.27 -9.29 -42.76
C LYS A 358 23.08 -9.60 -41.87
N GLY A 359 21.92 -9.11 -42.28
CA GLY A 359 20.66 -9.28 -41.54
C GLY A 359 19.68 -10.16 -42.32
N MET A 360 18.83 -10.83 -41.58
CA MET A 360 17.68 -11.57 -42.10
C MET A 360 16.46 -11.27 -41.21
N TRP A 361 15.32 -11.09 -41.85
CA TRP A 361 14.04 -11.01 -41.13
C TRP A 361 13.22 -12.28 -41.35
N ASN A 362 12.42 -12.60 -40.33
CA ASN A 362 11.40 -13.62 -40.43
C ASN A 362 10.14 -13.17 -39.71
N VAL A 363 8.99 -13.63 -40.20
CA VAL A 363 7.69 -13.45 -39.54
C VAL A 363 6.99 -14.80 -39.54
N GLY A 364 6.39 -15.15 -38.43
CA GLY A 364 5.71 -16.44 -38.27
C GLY A 364 4.67 -16.40 -37.17
N VAL A 365 3.88 -17.44 -37.08
CA VAL A 365 2.92 -17.67 -36.01
C VAL A 365 3.43 -18.82 -35.17
N MET A 366 3.54 -18.56 -33.88
CA MET A 366 3.87 -19.58 -32.87
C MET A 366 2.57 -20.06 -32.22
N VAL A 367 2.35 -21.36 -32.28
CA VAL A 367 1.23 -22.04 -31.60
C VAL A 367 1.83 -22.99 -30.60
N GLN A 368 1.46 -22.81 -29.30
CA GLN A 368 1.89 -23.67 -28.23
C GLN A 368 0.66 -24.35 -27.60
N ILE A 369 0.64 -25.67 -27.65
CA ILE A 369 -0.47 -26.49 -27.12
C ILE A 369 0.10 -27.40 -26.02
N PRO A 370 -0.22 -27.16 -24.74
CA PRO A 370 0.14 -28.08 -23.66
C PRO A 370 -0.63 -29.40 -23.82
N ILE A 371 0.08 -30.50 -24.05
CA ILE A 371 -0.56 -31.79 -24.32
C ILE A 371 -0.73 -32.61 -23.05
N TRP A 372 0.33 -32.76 -22.26
CA TRP A 372 0.31 -33.63 -21.11
C TRP A 372 1.20 -33.12 -19.96
N HIS A 373 0.61 -32.99 -18.76
CA HIS A 373 1.29 -32.54 -17.53
C HIS A 373 0.80 -33.31 -16.31
N TRP A 374 0.54 -34.61 -16.45
CA TRP A 374 0.20 -35.52 -15.34
C TRP A 374 -0.94 -35.02 -14.43
N GLY A 375 -1.91 -34.30 -14.97
CA GLY A 375 -3.05 -33.77 -14.23
C GLY A 375 -2.79 -32.47 -13.48
N GLU A 376 -1.61 -31.84 -13.59
CA GLU A 376 -1.23 -30.59 -12.93
C GLU A 376 -2.30 -29.49 -13.09
N GLY A 377 -2.80 -29.30 -14.31
CA GLY A 377 -3.83 -28.30 -14.61
C GLY A 377 -5.14 -28.52 -13.85
N ILE A 378 -5.52 -29.78 -13.65
CA ILE A 378 -6.72 -30.13 -12.87
C ILE A 378 -6.51 -29.77 -11.39
N TYR A 379 -5.35 -30.14 -10.83
CA TYR A 379 -5.05 -29.88 -9.42
C TYR A 379 -4.90 -28.39 -9.14
N LYS A 380 -4.15 -27.65 -9.97
CA LYS A 380 -4.01 -26.18 -9.86
C LYS A 380 -5.37 -25.47 -9.98
N THR A 381 -6.23 -25.91 -10.93
CA THR A 381 -7.56 -25.33 -11.07
C THR A 381 -8.45 -25.64 -9.87
N ARG A 382 -8.35 -26.84 -9.29
CA ARG A 382 -9.08 -27.19 -8.06
C ARG A 382 -8.60 -26.37 -6.87
N ALA A 383 -7.30 -26.16 -6.73
CA ALA A 383 -6.72 -25.30 -5.70
C ALA A 383 -7.23 -23.85 -5.85
N ALA A 384 -7.13 -23.26 -7.03
CA ALA A 384 -7.63 -21.90 -7.29
C ALA A 384 -9.15 -21.76 -7.03
N LYS A 385 -9.95 -22.81 -7.33
CA LYS A 385 -11.37 -22.83 -6.98
C LYS A 385 -11.60 -22.90 -5.46
N ALA A 386 -10.74 -23.61 -4.72
CA ALA A 386 -10.80 -23.63 -3.26
C ALA A 386 -10.50 -22.25 -2.68
N GLU A 387 -9.48 -21.53 -3.19
CA GLU A 387 -9.19 -20.14 -2.82
C GLU A 387 -10.38 -19.20 -3.10
N ALA A 388 -11.04 -19.37 -4.25
CA ALA A 388 -12.24 -18.58 -4.57
C ALA A 388 -13.40 -18.86 -3.60
N ARG A 389 -13.56 -20.11 -3.12
CA ARG A 389 -14.55 -20.44 -2.07
C ARG A 389 -14.17 -19.85 -0.72
N ILE A 390 -12.89 -19.87 -0.36
CA ILE A 390 -12.41 -19.20 0.87
C ILE A 390 -12.80 -17.73 0.86
N ALA A 391 -12.56 -17.01 -0.25
CA ALA A 391 -12.97 -15.61 -0.36
C ALA A 391 -14.49 -15.41 -0.25
N GLN A 392 -15.31 -16.37 -0.73
CA GLN A 392 -16.76 -16.32 -0.56
C GLN A 392 -17.18 -16.52 0.90
N TYR A 393 -16.54 -17.44 1.62
CA TYR A 393 -16.81 -17.64 3.04
C TYR A 393 -16.36 -16.43 3.88
N GLN A 394 -15.24 -15.80 3.53
CA GLN A 394 -14.81 -14.56 4.17
C GLN A 394 -15.82 -13.42 3.99
N LEU A 395 -16.43 -13.31 2.81
CA LEU A 395 -17.52 -12.35 2.57
C LEU A 395 -18.76 -12.67 3.41
N GLN A 396 -19.13 -13.93 3.51
CA GLN A 396 -20.27 -14.35 4.32
C GLN A 396 -20.02 -14.09 5.82
N ASP A 397 -18.87 -14.49 6.35
CA ASP A 397 -18.45 -14.22 7.73
C ASP A 397 -18.43 -12.73 8.06
N ALA A 398 -17.95 -11.90 7.11
CA ALA A 398 -17.97 -10.45 7.28
C ALA A 398 -19.40 -9.88 7.37
N ARG A 399 -20.35 -10.39 6.59
CA ARG A 399 -21.76 -9.98 6.68
C ARG A 399 -22.36 -10.33 8.04
N GLU A 400 -22.11 -11.55 8.54
CA GLU A 400 -22.58 -11.99 9.86
C GLU A 400 -21.96 -11.13 10.98
N LYS A 401 -20.66 -10.80 10.88
CA LYS A 401 -19.98 -9.91 11.84
C LYS A 401 -20.53 -8.50 11.80
N ILE A 402 -20.85 -7.97 10.62
CA ILE A 402 -21.43 -6.64 10.46
C ILE A 402 -22.83 -6.58 11.07
N GLU A 403 -23.65 -7.59 10.86
CA GLU A 403 -24.96 -7.69 11.50
C GLU A 403 -24.84 -7.64 13.02
N LEU A 404 -23.91 -8.42 13.58
CA LEU A 404 -23.63 -8.41 15.02
C LEU A 404 -23.15 -7.01 15.47
N GLN A 405 -22.23 -6.36 14.75
CA GLN A 405 -21.72 -5.04 15.08
C GLN A 405 -22.80 -3.97 15.08
N VAL A 406 -23.71 -3.97 14.09
CA VAL A 406 -24.82 -3.01 14.00
C VAL A 406 -25.78 -3.20 15.19
N ASN A 407 -26.15 -4.44 15.51
CA ASN A 407 -26.99 -4.74 16.66
C ASN A 407 -26.33 -4.33 17.98
N GLN A 408 -25.04 -4.60 18.16
CA GLN A 408 -24.28 -4.17 19.33
C GLN A 408 -24.19 -2.64 19.43
N ALA A 409 -23.96 -1.95 18.31
CA ALA A 409 -23.92 -0.49 18.28
C ALA A 409 -25.26 0.13 18.68
N ALA A 410 -26.36 -0.39 18.14
CA ALA A 410 -27.69 0.06 18.51
C ALA A 410 -28.02 -0.19 20.00
N PHE A 411 -27.61 -1.34 20.53
CA PHE A 411 -27.74 -1.63 21.96
C PHE A 411 -26.95 -0.64 22.81
N LYS A 412 -25.68 -0.34 22.45
CA LYS A 412 -24.83 0.62 23.17
C LYS A 412 -25.41 2.04 23.18
N VAL A 413 -26.05 2.50 22.09
CA VAL A 413 -26.73 3.80 22.05
C VAL A 413 -27.84 3.86 23.11
N LYS A 414 -28.69 2.81 23.19
CA LYS A 414 -29.75 2.72 24.20
C LYS A 414 -29.20 2.66 25.63
N GLU A 415 -28.12 1.91 25.85
CA GLU A 415 -27.42 1.79 27.12
C GLU A 415 -26.85 3.15 27.57
N ALA A 416 -26.12 3.84 26.67
CA ALA A 416 -25.54 5.15 26.95
C ALA A 416 -26.62 6.19 27.30
N GLY A 417 -27.75 6.21 26.58
CA GLY A 417 -28.87 7.06 26.90
C GLY A 417 -29.46 6.82 28.29
N LYS A 418 -29.65 5.54 28.67
CA LYS A 418 -30.11 5.17 30.04
C LYS A 418 -29.09 5.57 31.10
N LYS A 419 -27.80 5.33 30.87
CA LYS A 419 -26.69 5.69 31.76
C LYS A 419 -26.68 7.20 32.02
N LEU A 420 -26.86 8.02 30.97
CA LEU A 420 -26.93 9.47 31.10
C LEU A 420 -28.11 9.97 31.94
N VAL A 421 -29.29 9.36 31.77
CA VAL A 421 -30.44 9.68 32.63
C VAL A 421 -30.18 9.33 34.10
N MET A 422 -29.56 8.19 34.34
CA MET A 422 -29.22 7.75 35.71
C MET A 422 -28.13 8.63 36.34
N SER A 423 -27.04 8.91 35.64
CA SER A 423 -25.95 9.77 36.14
C SER A 423 -26.41 11.20 36.40
N SER A 424 -27.31 11.75 35.56
CA SER A 424 -27.90 13.07 35.79
C SER A 424 -28.72 13.12 37.08
N LYS A 425 -29.54 12.09 37.35
CA LYS A 425 -30.27 11.98 38.64
C LYS A 425 -29.34 11.80 39.82
N ASN A 426 -28.27 11.01 39.69
CA ASN A 426 -27.27 10.81 40.73
C ASN A 426 -26.54 12.12 41.04
N MET A 427 -26.15 12.87 40.03
CA MET A 427 -25.53 14.20 40.18
C MET A 427 -26.44 15.17 40.93
N GLU A 428 -27.72 15.27 40.59
CA GLU A 428 -28.69 16.12 41.28
C GLU A 428 -28.76 15.79 42.80
N LYS A 429 -28.79 14.48 43.12
CA LYS A 429 -28.81 14.05 44.53
C LYS A 429 -27.49 14.29 45.25
N ALA A 430 -26.36 14.16 44.59
CA ALA A 430 -25.04 14.44 45.13
C ALA A 430 -24.87 15.96 45.41
N GLU A 431 -25.38 16.83 44.52
CA GLU A 431 -25.42 18.27 44.75
C GLU A 431 -26.26 18.63 45.96
N GLU A 432 -27.45 18.06 46.11
CA GLU A 432 -28.33 18.29 47.26
C GLU A 432 -27.68 17.81 48.57
N ASN A 433 -27.06 16.61 48.53
CA ASN A 433 -26.33 16.06 49.67
C ASN A 433 -25.17 16.98 50.12
N LEU A 434 -24.36 17.46 49.16
CA LEU A 434 -23.27 18.40 49.45
C LEU A 434 -23.80 19.71 50.06
N ARG A 435 -24.89 20.24 49.52
CA ARG A 435 -25.53 21.45 50.03
C ARG A 435 -25.94 21.30 51.51
N TYR A 436 -26.62 20.19 51.83
CA TYR A 436 -27.06 19.92 53.21
C TYR A 436 -25.89 19.62 54.16
N ALA A 437 -24.89 18.85 53.69
CA ALA A 437 -23.68 18.56 54.47
C ALA A 437 -22.91 19.85 54.82
N THR A 438 -22.76 20.75 53.82
CA THR A 438 -22.07 22.03 53.99
C THR A 438 -22.84 22.96 54.93
N LEU A 439 -24.19 23.00 54.84
CA LEU A 439 -25.02 23.80 55.75
C LEU A 439 -24.94 23.27 57.20
N GLY A 440 -25.14 21.95 57.37
CA GLY A 440 -25.07 21.34 58.72
C GLY A 440 -23.68 21.43 59.35
N PHE A 441 -22.61 21.45 58.55
CA PHE A 441 -21.25 21.70 59.02
C PHE A 441 -21.09 23.13 59.56
N LYS A 442 -21.62 24.13 58.83
CA LYS A 442 -21.59 25.54 59.29
C LYS A 442 -22.39 25.77 60.61
N GLU A 443 -23.45 24.99 60.80
CA GLU A 443 -24.25 25.02 62.02
C GLU A 443 -23.65 24.13 63.17
N GLY A 444 -22.53 23.46 62.90
CA GLY A 444 -21.84 22.62 63.92
C GLY A 444 -22.52 21.26 64.17
N VAL A 445 -23.49 20.83 63.32
CA VAL A 445 -24.26 19.58 63.55
C VAL A 445 -23.70 18.40 62.70
N ILE A 446 -22.88 18.68 61.67
CA ILE A 446 -22.28 17.67 60.79
C ILE A 446 -20.75 17.72 60.94
N ALA A 447 -20.11 16.54 61.07
CA ALA A 447 -18.66 16.42 61.19
C ALA A 447 -17.94 16.73 59.86
N THR A 448 -16.68 17.19 59.92
CA THR A 448 -15.79 17.45 58.76
C THR A 448 -15.71 16.26 57.81
N SER A 449 -15.63 15.02 58.33
CA SER A 449 -15.57 13.80 57.58
C SER A 449 -16.77 13.60 56.65
N ASN A 450 -17.98 13.95 57.08
CA ASN A 450 -19.21 13.82 56.30
C ASN A 450 -19.26 14.83 55.15
N VAL A 451 -18.69 16.06 55.38
CA VAL A 451 -18.55 17.05 54.30
C VAL A 451 -17.57 16.58 53.25
N LEU A 452 -16.42 16.00 53.65
CA LEU A 452 -15.43 15.43 52.73
C LEU A 452 -16.01 14.27 51.91
N GLU A 453 -16.85 13.42 52.57
CA GLU A 453 -17.56 12.33 51.86
C GLU A 453 -18.56 12.89 50.86
N ALA A 454 -19.38 13.89 51.23
CA ALA A 454 -20.34 14.54 50.34
C ALA A 454 -19.63 15.25 49.14
N GLN A 455 -18.49 15.93 49.39
CA GLN A 455 -17.68 16.55 48.34
C GLN A 455 -17.10 15.51 47.37
N THR A 456 -16.65 14.37 47.87
CA THR A 456 -16.14 13.28 47.07
C THR A 456 -17.25 12.63 46.21
N ALA A 457 -18.44 12.42 46.79
CA ALA A 457 -19.60 11.91 46.10
C ALA A 457 -20.07 12.88 45.00
N TRP A 458 -20.04 14.19 45.29
CA TRP A 458 -20.35 15.23 44.26
C TRP A 458 -19.35 15.19 43.10
N LEU A 459 -18.05 15.12 43.34
CA LEU A 459 -17.01 15.01 42.29
C LEU A 459 -17.24 13.78 41.45
N SER A 460 -17.47 12.61 42.03
CA SER A 460 -17.73 11.35 41.35
C SER A 460 -18.97 11.43 40.47
N ALA A 461 -20.09 11.92 40.99
CA ALA A 461 -21.35 12.03 40.28
C ALA A 461 -21.28 12.98 39.07
N HIS A 462 -20.58 14.12 39.23
CA HIS A 462 -20.35 15.04 38.09
C HIS A 462 -19.43 14.44 37.03
N SER A 463 -18.35 13.76 37.44
CA SER A 463 -17.46 13.07 36.52
C SER A 463 -18.20 11.97 35.72
N GLU A 464 -19.06 11.19 36.43
CA GLU A 464 -19.89 10.16 35.77
C GLU A 464 -20.89 10.74 34.77
N LYS A 465 -21.51 11.92 35.06
CA LYS A 465 -22.37 12.61 34.10
C LYS A 465 -21.60 13.05 32.86
N ILE A 466 -20.40 13.66 33.03
CA ILE A 466 -19.55 14.07 31.90
C ILE A 466 -19.22 12.84 31.03
N ASP A 467 -18.77 11.75 31.66
CA ASP A 467 -18.46 10.53 30.93
C ASP A 467 -19.67 9.96 30.17
N ALA A 468 -20.84 9.94 30.78
CA ALA A 468 -22.08 9.47 30.17
C ALA A 468 -22.53 10.36 28.99
N GLN A 469 -22.34 11.67 29.05
CA GLN A 469 -22.60 12.59 27.96
C GLN A 469 -21.71 12.30 26.74
N ILE A 470 -20.43 12.08 26.99
CA ILE A 470 -19.46 11.74 25.93
C ILE A 470 -19.77 10.36 25.34
N ASP A 471 -20.08 9.35 26.19
CA ASP A 471 -20.47 8.01 25.78
C ASP A 471 -21.65 8.02 24.78
N VAL A 472 -22.66 8.90 25.00
CA VAL A 472 -23.77 9.07 24.07
C VAL A 472 -23.27 9.51 22.69
N LYS A 473 -22.40 10.52 22.64
CA LYS A 473 -21.85 11.00 21.35
C LYS A 473 -21.01 9.95 20.63
N LEU A 474 -20.15 9.29 21.37
CA LEU A 474 -19.28 8.26 20.78
C LEU A 474 -20.06 7.04 20.29
N THR A 475 -21.10 6.61 21.01
CA THR A 475 -21.96 5.50 20.56
C THR A 475 -22.80 5.86 19.35
N GLU A 476 -23.29 7.09 19.23
CA GLU A 476 -23.96 7.60 18.03
C GLU A 476 -23.05 7.58 16.79
N ILE A 477 -21.80 8.05 16.94
CA ILE A 477 -20.80 8.06 15.88
C ILE A 477 -20.47 6.62 15.47
N TYR A 478 -20.29 5.73 16.46
CA TYR A 478 -20.03 4.33 16.20
C TYR A 478 -21.17 3.62 15.47
N LEU A 479 -22.41 3.93 15.82
CA LEU A 479 -23.59 3.42 15.08
C LEU A 479 -23.60 3.91 13.63
N LYS A 480 -23.38 5.21 13.39
CA LYS A 480 -23.28 5.76 12.03
C LYS A 480 -22.18 5.08 11.22
N LYS A 481 -21.02 4.83 11.80
CA LYS A 481 -19.95 4.06 11.16
C LYS A 481 -20.39 2.63 10.86
N SER A 482 -21.04 1.96 11.82
CA SER A 482 -21.50 0.58 11.65
C SER A 482 -22.52 0.43 10.54
N LEU A 483 -23.28 1.48 10.24
CA LEU A 483 -24.22 1.58 9.13
C LEU A 483 -23.57 2.04 7.81
N GLY A 484 -22.28 2.40 7.80
CA GLY A 484 -21.60 2.95 6.62
C GLY A 484 -21.97 4.38 6.27
N CYS A 485 -22.67 5.11 7.16
CA CYS A 485 -23.24 6.43 6.88
C CYS A 485 -22.34 7.61 7.28
N LEU A 486 -21.10 7.38 7.74
CA LEU A 486 -20.23 8.44 8.27
C LEU A 486 -19.77 9.45 7.21
N LEU A 487 -19.71 9.07 5.93
CA LEU A 487 -19.32 9.94 4.82
C LEU A 487 -20.44 10.88 4.33
N TYR A 488 -21.69 10.56 4.62
CA TYR A 488 -22.86 11.34 4.13
C TYR A 488 -23.16 12.59 4.94
N THR A 489 -22.39 12.88 6.00
CA THR A 489 -22.56 14.06 6.85
C THR A 489 -21.60 15.21 6.54
N SER A 490 -20.79 15.10 5.47
CA SER A 490 -19.98 16.23 4.99
C SER A 490 -20.90 17.19 4.24
N PRO A 491 -21.00 18.48 4.64
CA PRO A 491 -21.67 19.46 3.81
C PRO A 491 -20.97 19.52 2.46
N SER A 492 -21.74 19.48 1.39
CA SER A 492 -21.23 19.73 0.03
C SER A 492 -20.47 21.06 0.03
N PRO A 493 -19.28 21.17 -0.59
CA PRO A 493 -18.58 22.44 -0.73
C PRO A 493 -19.26 23.30 -1.82
N ARG A 494 -20.56 23.53 -1.66
CA ARG A 494 -21.36 24.48 -2.45
C ARG A 494 -22.36 25.09 -1.49
N ASP A 495 -21.88 26.12 -0.80
CA ASP A 495 -22.65 27.33 -0.45
C ASP A 495 -21.65 28.39 0.02
#